data_9bb3e2c1c514e553febed5aa0d4c07f4
#
_entry.id   9bb3e2c1c514e553febed5aa0d4c07f4
#
_cell.length_a   1.000
_cell.length_b   1.000
_cell.length_c   1.000
_cell.angle_alpha   90.00
_cell.angle_beta   90.00
_cell.angle_gamma   90.00
#
_symmetry.space_group_name_H-M   'P 1'
#
loop_
_entity.id
_entity.type
_entity.pdbx_description
1 polymer ?
#
loop_
_entity_poly.entity_id
_entity_poly.type
_entity_poly.pdbx_seq_one_letter_code
_entity_poly.pdbx_strand_id
1 'polypeptide(L)'
;MIRSSSATLDNGLRIVHHADSYTPMVAVDLLYGVGARDEDPGHTGIAHLLEHMMFGGSANVPDFDRHTERACGWNNAWTSNDFTSFYSVVPAENIETIFWLESDRMLQPSFTSETFDVQRQVVIEEFKQTCLNRPYATLGHSLRALLYQVHPYRWPTIGLTPDHIASLTLDRVRTFFHANYTPDRAVLSVAGNIAFERVVELADKWFGNIPRGNVPRRILPAEPLPRAPRRLTVNGANEPQTSITIAYPMMAHGCEGYEAADIITDILAAGRASRFHQSLIAQGNVFTEADASILGSDQPGYIMVNGLIAPGIDNPEEQAEQTLLQQLSRLTDDGITPHELQRAVNRFESRFRYSKAGILAKAQALAKAAMQGYDINSVTARYRALTVDHVNATARALLRPDRSATLHYRPT
;
A
#
# COMPACT_ATOMS: atom_id res chain seq x y z
N MET A 1 9.37 21.45 4.82
CA MET A 1 8.75 21.02 6.08
C MET A 1 7.24 21.18 5.94
N ILE A 2 6.45 20.16 6.25
CA ILE A 2 4.98 20.22 6.25
C ILE A 2 4.56 20.61 7.66
N ARG A 3 4.03 21.83 7.83
CA ARG A 3 3.48 22.27 9.12
C ARG A 3 2.09 21.66 9.25
N SER A 4 1.80 21.02 10.38
CA SER A 4 0.49 20.44 10.63
C SER A 4 0.00 20.79 12.03
N SER A 5 -1.33 20.92 12.15
CA SER A 5 -2.06 21.03 13.42
C SER A 5 -2.89 19.75 13.59
N SER A 6 -3.18 19.38 14.82
CA SER A 6 -4.00 18.17 15.10
C SER A 6 -4.92 18.36 16.27
N ALA A 7 -6.05 17.66 16.25
CA ALA A 7 -7.02 17.55 17.35
C ALA A 7 -7.60 16.13 17.38
N THR A 8 -8.32 15.80 18.44
CA THR A 8 -9.06 14.55 18.55
C THR A 8 -10.43 14.85 19.15
N LEU A 9 -11.50 14.40 18.50
CA LEU A 9 -12.86 14.51 19.00
C LEU A 9 -13.10 13.49 20.13
N ASP A 10 -14.15 13.72 20.92
CA ASP A 10 -14.52 12.86 22.06
C ASP A 10 -14.81 11.40 21.66
N ASN A 11 -15.32 11.21 20.44
CA ASN A 11 -15.54 9.88 19.86
C ASN A 11 -14.28 9.18 19.35
N GLY A 12 -13.11 9.84 19.44
CA GLY A 12 -11.81 9.30 19.09
C GLY A 12 -11.37 9.58 17.65
N LEU A 13 -12.15 10.30 16.83
CA LEU A 13 -11.73 10.71 15.49
C LEU A 13 -10.55 11.69 15.60
N ARG A 14 -9.44 11.31 15.00
CA ARG A 14 -8.23 12.14 14.93
C ARG A 14 -8.29 13.05 13.72
N ILE A 15 -7.99 14.32 13.92
CA ILE A 15 -7.98 15.35 12.88
C ILE A 15 -6.54 15.78 12.67
N VAL A 16 -6.08 15.88 11.41
CA VAL A 16 -4.79 16.47 11.05
C VAL A 16 -5.01 17.48 9.94
N HIS A 17 -4.38 18.62 10.04
CA HIS A 17 -4.58 19.71 9.10
C HIS A 17 -3.27 20.35 8.65
N HIS A 18 -3.21 20.73 7.36
CA HIS A 18 -2.14 21.54 6.78
C HIS A 18 -2.73 22.73 6.01
N ALA A 19 -2.49 23.93 6.51
CA ALA A 19 -2.89 25.16 5.81
C ALA A 19 -2.00 25.41 4.59
N ASP A 20 -2.62 25.60 3.42
CA ASP A 20 -1.95 25.98 2.18
C ASP A 20 -2.77 27.07 1.46
N SER A 21 -2.37 28.33 1.64
CA SER A 21 -3.06 29.49 1.09
C SER A 21 -2.71 29.78 -0.38
N TYR A 22 -1.83 29.00 -0.99
CA TYR A 22 -1.45 29.18 -2.41
C TYR A 22 -2.43 28.55 -3.39
N THR A 23 -3.43 27.84 -2.89
CA THR A 23 -4.47 27.20 -3.69
C THR A 23 -5.87 27.58 -3.17
N PRO A 24 -6.88 27.77 -4.02
CA PRO A 24 -8.27 27.94 -3.57
C PRO A 24 -8.95 26.62 -3.19
N MET A 25 -8.26 25.51 -3.33
CA MET A 25 -8.78 24.16 -3.14
C MET A 25 -8.44 23.61 -1.75
N VAL A 26 -9.23 22.62 -1.33
CA VAL A 26 -8.93 21.75 -0.18
C VAL A 26 -9.03 20.30 -0.59
N ALA A 27 -8.15 19.48 -0.01
CA ALA A 27 -8.22 18.03 -0.07
C ALA A 27 -8.61 17.51 1.30
N VAL A 28 -9.57 16.59 1.32
CA VAL A 28 -10.03 15.87 2.50
C VAL A 28 -9.70 14.39 2.28
N ASP A 29 -9.05 13.76 3.22
CA ASP A 29 -8.74 12.32 3.23
C ASP A 29 -9.21 11.71 4.54
N LEU A 30 -10.16 10.78 4.46
CA LEU A 30 -10.65 10.00 5.58
C LEU A 30 -10.02 8.60 5.50
N LEU A 31 -8.96 8.40 6.29
CA LEU A 31 -8.17 7.17 6.34
C LEU A 31 -8.64 6.28 7.49
N TYR A 32 -9.09 5.09 7.18
CA TYR A 32 -9.43 4.06 8.17
C TYR A 32 -8.26 3.10 8.36
N GLY A 33 -7.96 2.78 9.63
CA GLY A 33 -6.94 1.78 10.00
C GLY A 33 -7.46 0.35 9.87
N VAL A 34 -8.04 0.03 8.72
CA VAL A 34 -8.61 -1.27 8.34
C VAL A 34 -8.30 -1.55 6.88
N GLY A 35 -8.00 -2.81 6.56
CA GLY A 35 -7.73 -3.26 5.21
C GLY A 35 -7.84 -4.78 5.09
N ALA A 36 -7.24 -5.35 4.05
CA ALA A 36 -7.32 -6.78 3.79
C ALA A 36 -6.77 -7.66 4.93
N ARG A 37 -5.86 -7.17 5.76
CA ARG A 37 -5.33 -7.91 6.92
C ARG A 37 -6.39 -8.21 7.98
N ASP A 38 -7.47 -7.44 8.03
CA ASP A 38 -8.52 -7.56 9.03
C ASP A 38 -9.61 -8.57 8.63
N GLU A 39 -9.51 -9.14 7.44
CA GLU A 39 -10.46 -10.07 6.85
C GLU A 39 -10.35 -11.49 7.45
N ASP A 40 -11.44 -12.24 7.35
CA ASP A 40 -11.46 -13.67 7.65
C ASP A 40 -10.74 -14.46 6.54
N PRO A 41 -9.87 -15.43 6.86
CA PRO A 41 -9.14 -16.22 5.86
C PRO A 41 -10.00 -16.96 4.85
N GLY A 42 -11.25 -17.29 5.20
CA GLY A 42 -12.21 -17.95 4.31
C GLY A 42 -13.06 -16.99 3.47
N HIS A 43 -12.95 -15.67 3.69
CA HIS A 43 -13.81 -14.65 3.11
C HIS A 43 -13.02 -13.40 2.75
N THR A 44 -11.97 -13.56 1.97
CA THR A 44 -11.07 -12.49 1.58
C THR A 44 -11.64 -11.63 0.46
N GLY A 45 -11.24 -10.36 0.38
CA GLY A 45 -11.73 -9.36 -0.56
C GLY A 45 -12.89 -8.52 -0.04
N ILE A 46 -13.33 -8.71 1.23
CA ILE A 46 -14.45 -7.97 1.80
C ILE A 46 -14.11 -6.49 2.04
N ALA A 47 -12.88 -6.14 2.38
CA ALA A 47 -12.47 -4.75 2.56
C ALA A 47 -12.55 -3.96 1.25
N HIS A 48 -12.11 -4.57 0.14
CA HIS A 48 -12.18 -3.98 -1.20
C HIS A 48 -13.63 -3.92 -1.71
N LEU A 49 -14.42 -4.98 -1.53
CA LEU A 49 -15.84 -4.94 -1.87
C LEU A 49 -16.57 -3.84 -1.09
N LEU A 50 -16.25 -3.65 0.18
CA LEU A 50 -16.83 -2.60 0.99
C LEU A 50 -16.45 -1.20 0.48
N GLU A 51 -15.22 -0.99 0.04
CA GLU A 51 -14.82 0.25 -0.63
C GLU A 51 -15.77 0.57 -1.79
N HIS A 52 -16.00 -0.39 -2.70
CA HIS A 52 -16.95 -0.22 -3.80
C HIS A 52 -18.37 0.10 -3.31
N MET A 53 -18.84 -0.61 -2.31
CA MET A 53 -20.19 -0.41 -1.77
C MET A 53 -20.37 0.95 -1.10
N MET A 54 -19.31 1.56 -0.59
CA MET A 54 -19.34 2.89 0.04
C MET A 54 -19.67 4.02 -0.94
N PHE A 55 -19.57 3.79 -2.25
CA PHE A 55 -20.02 4.71 -3.29
C PHE A 55 -21.52 4.55 -3.65
N GLY A 56 -22.15 3.49 -3.15
CA GLY A 56 -23.58 3.21 -3.39
C GLY A 56 -24.56 4.11 -2.62
N GLY A 57 -24.06 5.16 -1.97
CA GLY A 57 -24.85 6.11 -1.21
C GLY A 57 -24.98 5.78 0.27
N SER A 58 -25.68 6.64 0.98
CA SER A 58 -25.98 6.56 2.42
C SER A 58 -27.43 6.93 2.69
N ALA A 59 -27.85 6.91 3.95
CA ALA A 59 -29.25 7.12 4.32
C ALA A 59 -29.84 8.44 3.82
N ASN A 60 -29.03 9.52 3.83
CA ASN A 60 -29.46 10.86 3.39
C ASN A 60 -28.84 11.26 2.04
N VAL A 61 -27.94 10.46 1.49
CA VAL A 61 -27.20 10.76 0.26
C VAL A 61 -27.26 9.55 -0.67
N PRO A 62 -28.27 9.47 -1.55
CA PRO A 62 -28.41 8.33 -2.46
C PRO A 62 -27.37 8.29 -3.58
N ASP A 63 -26.72 9.42 -3.88
CA ASP A 63 -25.75 9.56 -4.97
C ASP A 63 -24.61 10.47 -4.51
N PHE A 64 -23.53 9.85 -4.07
CA PHE A 64 -22.35 10.52 -3.53
C PHE A 64 -21.64 11.38 -4.59
N ASP A 65 -21.45 10.82 -5.78
CA ASP A 65 -20.72 11.49 -6.87
C ASP A 65 -21.42 12.76 -7.34
N ARG A 66 -22.74 12.70 -7.48
CA ARG A 66 -23.55 13.86 -7.87
C ARG A 66 -23.40 15.04 -6.91
N HIS A 67 -23.33 14.78 -5.60
CA HIS A 67 -23.13 15.86 -4.62
C HIS A 67 -21.72 16.41 -4.66
N THR A 68 -20.71 15.55 -4.84
CA THR A 68 -19.31 15.97 -5.00
C THR A 68 -19.11 16.79 -6.28
N GLU A 69 -19.70 16.38 -7.40
CA GLU A 69 -19.66 17.15 -8.67
C GLU A 69 -20.34 18.51 -8.53
N ARG A 70 -21.51 18.59 -7.87
CA ARG A 70 -22.19 19.87 -7.59
C ARG A 70 -21.37 20.80 -6.69
N ALA A 71 -20.54 20.24 -5.82
CA ALA A 71 -19.57 20.98 -5.03
C ALA A 71 -18.32 21.38 -5.85
N CYS A 72 -18.31 21.16 -7.18
CA CYS A 72 -17.18 21.36 -8.07
C CYS A 72 -15.93 20.56 -7.65
N GLY A 73 -16.14 19.38 -7.11
CA GLY A 73 -15.10 18.49 -6.63
C GLY A 73 -15.03 17.17 -7.39
N TRP A 74 -14.11 16.35 -6.96
CA TRP A 74 -13.97 14.96 -7.36
C TRP A 74 -13.51 14.13 -6.16
N ASN A 75 -13.79 12.86 -6.20
CA ASN A 75 -13.46 11.91 -5.15
C ASN A 75 -12.89 10.61 -5.72
N ASN A 76 -12.28 9.82 -4.87
CA ASN A 76 -11.89 8.44 -5.15
C ASN A 76 -11.58 7.73 -3.82
N ALA A 77 -11.26 6.43 -3.90
CA ALA A 77 -10.83 5.64 -2.76
C ALA A 77 -9.73 4.66 -3.16
N TRP A 78 -9.12 4.03 -2.17
CA TRP A 78 -8.26 2.87 -2.34
C TRP A 78 -8.22 2.04 -1.05
N THR A 79 -8.06 0.74 -1.22
CA THR A 79 -7.82 -0.21 -0.14
C THR A 79 -6.45 -0.85 -0.27
N SER A 80 -5.77 -1.03 0.84
CA SER A 80 -4.52 -1.77 0.95
C SER A 80 -4.65 -2.93 1.94
N ASN A 81 -3.53 -3.57 2.27
CA ASN A 81 -3.53 -4.56 3.33
C ASN A 81 -3.92 -3.95 4.69
N ASP A 82 -3.54 -2.70 4.95
CA ASP A 82 -3.59 -2.07 6.28
C ASP A 82 -4.62 -0.96 6.41
N PHE A 83 -4.99 -0.33 5.31
CA PHE A 83 -5.78 0.90 5.29
C PHE A 83 -6.81 0.89 4.18
N THR A 84 -7.92 1.60 4.42
CA THR A 84 -8.87 2.06 3.40
C THR A 84 -8.97 3.57 3.49
N SER A 85 -8.80 4.27 2.37
CA SER A 85 -8.81 5.73 2.26
C SER A 85 -9.92 6.16 1.33
N PHE A 86 -10.70 7.14 1.76
CA PHE A 86 -11.67 7.86 0.94
C PHE A 86 -11.26 9.32 0.90
N TYR A 87 -11.14 9.89 -0.28
CA TYR A 87 -10.64 11.24 -0.42
C TYR A 87 -11.39 12.05 -1.46
N SER A 88 -11.44 13.34 -1.23
CA SER A 88 -12.09 14.31 -2.10
C SER A 88 -11.26 15.57 -2.22
N VAL A 89 -11.38 16.25 -3.35
CA VAL A 89 -10.78 17.57 -3.58
C VAL A 89 -11.87 18.50 -4.09
N VAL A 90 -12.06 19.64 -3.39
CA VAL A 90 -13.11 20.61 -3.69
C VAL A 90 -12.58 22.04 -3.51
N PRO A 91 -13.25 23.08 -4.06
CA PRO A 91 -13.05 24.46 -3.62
C PRO A 91 -13.24 24.60 -2.11
N ALA A 92 -12.41 25.41 -1.46
CA ALA A 92 -12.42 25.56 0.01
C ALA A 92 -13.79 25.95 0.57
N GLU A 93 -14.55 26.73 -0.18
CA GLU A 93 -15.91 27.19 0.20
C GLU A 93 -16.92 26.03 0.27
N ASN A 94 -16.66 24.93 -0.44
CA ASN A 94 -17.56 23.78 -0.55
C ASN A 94 -17.15 22.60 0.33
N ILE A 95 -16.12 22.75 1.20
CA ILE A 95 -15.60 21.67 2.03
C ILE A 95 -16.67 21.05 2.93
N GLU A 96 -17.62 21.83 3.42
CA GLU A 96 -18.67 21.34 4.32
C GLU A 96 -19.54 20.27 3.66
N THR A 97 -19.73 20.32 2.33
CA THR A 97 -20.39 19.26 1.59
C THR A 97 -19.67 17.92 1.76
N ILE A 98 -18.33 17.90 1.69
CA ILE A 98 -17.54 16.67 1.86
C ILE A 98 -17.63 16.14 3.29
N PHE A 99 -17.62 17.02 4.31
CA PHE A 99 -17.79 16.61 5.70
C PHE A 99 -19.16 15.96 5.94
N TRP A 100 -20.21 16.55 5.37
CA TRP A 100 -21.54 15.94 5.41
C TRP A 100 -21.55 14.56 4.73
N LEU A 101 -21.05 14.45 3.50
CA LEU A 101 -21.03 13.22 2.73
C LEU A 101 -20.28 12.10 3.46
N GLU A 102 -19.07 12.38 3.95
CA GLU A 102 -18.23 11.41 4.63
C GLU A 102 -18.80 10.98 5.99
N SER A 103 -19.38 11.92 6.73
CA SER A 103 -20.01 11.61 8.03
C SER A 103 -21.27 10.76 7.86
N ASP A 104 -22.11 11.06 6.88
CA ASP A 104 -23.33 10.28 6.60
C ASP A 104 -22.97 8.85 6.17
N ARG A 105 -21.95 8.73 5.30
CA ARG A 105 -21.39 7.43 4.88
C ARG A 105 -20.77 6.63 6.05
N MET A 106 -20.06 7.29 6.97
CA MET A 106 -19.50 6.64 8.16
C MET A 106 -20.62 6.15 9.11
N LEU A 107 -21.71 6.90 9.24
CA LEU A 107 -22.79 6.59 10.18
C LEU A 107 -23.76 5.55 9.61
N GLN A 108 -24.21 5.73 8.36
CA GLN A 108 -25.36 5.02 7.82
C GLN A 108 -25.20 4.73 6.30
N PRO A 109 -24.23 3.93 5.87
CA PRO A 109 -24.12 3.57 4.45
C PRO A 109 -25.35 2.79 3.98
N SER A 110 -25.77 3.03 2.74
CA SER A 110 -26.96 2.38 2.17
C SER A 110 -26.59 1.02 1.56
N PHE A 111 -26.40 0.01 2.43
CA PHE A 111 -26.09 -1.34 1.99
C PHE A 111 -27.37 -2.09 1.62
N THR A 112 -27.84 -1.93 0.38
CA THR A 112 -28.99 -2.69 -0.17
C THR A 112 -28.53 -4.00 -0.79
N SER A 113 -29.45 -4.97 -0.90
CA SER A 113 -29.15 -6.23 -1.60
C SER A 113 -28.82 -6.01 -3.07
N GLU A 114 -29.48 -5.07 -3.72
CA GLU A 114 -29.24 -4.74 -5.13
C GLU A 114 -27.83 -4.17 -5.35
N THR A 115 -27.42 -3.16 -4.57
CA THR A 115 -26.08 -2.58 -4.66
C THR A 115 -25.02 -3.63 -4.32
N PHE A 116 -25.26 -4.47 -3.32
CA PHE A 116 -24.35 -5.54 -2.95
C PHE A 116 -24.14 -6.55 -4.10
N ASP A 117 -25.22 -7.03 -4.72
CA ASP A 117 -25.12 -8.01 -5.81
C ASP A 117 -24.40 -7.43 -7.04
N VAL A 118 -24.69 -6.16 -7.37
CA VAL A 118 -23.99 -5.46 -8.46
C VAL A 118 -22.50 -5.31 -8.16
N GLN A 119 -22.15 -4.73 -7.01
CA GLN A 119 -20.74 -4.48 -6.67
C GLN A 119 -19.94 -5.77 -6.49
N ARG A 120 -20.55 -6.82 -5.95
CA ARG A 120 -19.92 -8.15 -5.86
C ARG A 120 -19.55 -8.69 -7.24
N GLN A 121 -20.40 -8.54 -8.25
CA GLN A 121 -20.09 -8.94 -9.62
C GLN A 121 -18.99 -8.04 -10.22
N VAL A 122 -19.03 -6.74 -9.99
CA VAL A 122 -17.99 -5.81 -10.46
C VAL A 122 -16.62 -6.23 -9.92
N VAL A 123 -16.50 -6.51 -8.61
CA VAL A 123 -15.24 -6.94 -7.99
C VAL A 123 -14.79 -8.32 -8.51
N ILE A 124 -15.72 -9.26 -8.78
CA ILE A 124 -15.38 -10.55 -9.41
C ILE A 124 -14.80 -10.34 -10.81
N GLU A 125 -15.40 -9.47 -11.63
CA GLU A 125 -14.88 -9.15 -12.97
C GLU A 125 -13.54 -8.42 -12.91
N GLU A 126 -13.37 -7.50 -11.96
CA GLU A 126 -12.08 -6.86 -11.71
C GLU A 126 -11.01 -7.89 -11.33
N PHE A 127 -11.34 -8.85 -10.46
CA PHE A 127 -10.43 -9.94 -10.13
C PHE A 127 -9.99 -10.70 -11.39
N LYS A 128 -10.92 -11.06 -12.26
CA LYS A 128 -10.62 -11.77 -13.52
C LYS A 128 -9.70 -10.93 -14.41
N GLN A 129 -9.99 -9.65 -14.56
CA GLN A 129 -9.18 -8.74 -15.37
C GLN A 129 -7.78 -8.56 -14.81
N THR A 130 -7.64 -8.38 -13.49
CA THR A 130 -6.38 -8.05 -12.84
C THR A 130 -5.53 -9.26 -12.51
N CYS A 131 -6.15 -10.40 -12.17
CA CYS A 131 -5.46 -11.58 -11.66
C CYS A 131 -5.46 -12.79 -12.62
N LEU A 132 -6.24 -12.76 -13.75
CA LEU A 132 -6.30 -13.87 -14.70
C LEU A 132 -5.94 -13.46 -16.12
N ASN A 133 -6.30 -12.25 -16.55
CA ASN A 133 -6.26 -11.86 -17.97
C ASN A 133 -5.04 -10.96 -18.34
N ARG A 134 -4.12 -10.72 -17.42
CA ARG A 134 -2.89 -9.94 -17.68
C ARG A 134 -1.66 -10.84 -17.59
N PRO A 135 -0.58 -10.53 -18.32
CA PRO A 135 0.71 -11.17 -18.09
C PRO A 135 1.15 -11.08 -16.62
N TYR A 136 1.68 -12.17 -16.10
CA TYR A 136 2.15 -12.29 -14.71
C TYR A 136 1.08 -11.97 -13.65
N ALA A 137 -0.18 -12.11 -13.99
CA ALA A 137 -1.32 -11.66 -13.18
C ALA A 137 -1.36 -12.30 -11.78
N THR A 138 -0.97 -13.58 -11.65
CA THR A 138 -0.94 -14.29 -10.37
C THR A 138 0.39 -14.21 -9.62
N LEU A 139 1.38 -13.44 -10.12
CA LEU A 139 2.69 -13.31 -9.49
C LEU A 139 2.56 -12.88 -8.02
N GLY A 140 1.75 -11.84 -7.76
CA GLY A 140 1.53 -11.34 -6.41
C GLY A 140 0.88 -12.36 -5.48
N HIS A 141 -0.08 -13.17 -5.96
CA HIS A 141 -0.71 -14.26 -5.20
C HIS A 141 0.31 -15.37 -4.89
N SER A 142 1.04 -15.80 -5.90
CA SER A 142 2.02 -16.89 -5.80
C SER A 142 3.18 -16.53 -4.86
N LEU A 143 3.68 -15.29 -4.96
CA LEU A 143 4.76 -14.81 -4.11
C LEU A 143 4.32 -14.69 -2.63
N ARG A 144 3.10 -14.17 -2.40
CA ARG A 144 2.54 -14.10 -1.04
C ARG A 144 2.34 -15.48 -0.42
N ALA A 145 1.87 -16.46 -1.20
CA ALA A 145 1.72 -17.84 -0.75
C ALA A 145 3.06 -18.50 -0.37
N LEU A 146 4.17 -18.12 -1.05
CA LEU A 146 5.52 -18.57 -0.69
C LEU A 146 6.03 -17.90 0.59
N LEU A 147 5.74 -16.61 0.78
CA LEU A 147 6.28 -15.81 1.88
C LEU A 147 5.50 -16.00 3.18
N TYR A 148 4.16 -16.05 3.11
CA TYR A 148 3.30 -16.04 4.30
C TYR A 148 2.53 -17.35 4.45
N GLN A 149 2.63 -17.96 5.62
CA GLN A 149 1.91 -19.19 5.98
C GLN A 149 0.69 -18.90 6.87
N VAL A 150 0.86 -18.00 7.82
CA VAL A 150 -0.16 -17.71 8.84
C VAL A 150 -0.62 -16.26 8.84
N HIS A 151 0.26 -15.31 8.47
CA HIS A 151 -0.07 -13.89 8.49
C HIS A 151 -1.08 -13.53 7.39
N PRO A 152 -2.06 -12.63 7.64
CA PRO A 152 -3.05 -12.20 6.65
C PRO A 152 -2.50 -11.56 5.37
N TYR A 153 -1.24 -11.13 5.34
CA TYR A 153 -0.62 -10.65 4.11
C TYR A 153 -0.45 -11.73 3.02
N ARG A 154 -0.81 -12.98 3.33
CA ARG A 154 -0.82 -14.08 2.35
C ARG A 154 -1.88 -13.92 1.26
N TRP A 155 -2.90 -13.08 1.47
CA TRP A 155 -3.85 -12.74 0.41
C TRP A 155 -3.72 -11.26 0.01
N PRO A 156 -3.93 -10.95 -1.27
CA PRO A 156 -3.97 -9.58 -1.76
C PRO A 156 -5.31 -8.91 -1.43
N THR A 157 -5.36 -7.61 -1.57
CA THR A 157 -6.53 -6.77 -1.27
C THR A 157 -7.78 -7.16 -2.05
N ILE A 158 -7.62 -7.57 -3.31
CA ILE A 158 -8.74 -8.00 -4.15
C ILE A 158 -9.34 -9.35 -3.72
N GLY A 159 -8.70 -10.04 -2.78
CA GLY A 159 -9.10 -11.38 -2.32
C GLY A 159 -8.22 -12.50 -2.87
N LEU A 160 -8.34 -13.68 -2.28
CA LEU A 160 -7.53 -14.85 -2.65
C LEU A 160 -8.06 -15.53 -3.91
N THR A 161 -9.38 -15.66 -4.03
CA THR A 161 -10.06 -16.29 -5.17
C THR A 161 -11.40 -15.59 -5.46
N PRO A 162 -11.92 -15.69 -6.70
CA PRO A 162 -13.27 -15.20 -7.01
C PRO A 162 -14.35 -15.86 -6.14
N ASP A 163 -14.16 -17.13 -5.75
CA ASP A 163 -15.13 -17.88 -4.92
C ASP A 163 -15.25 -17.28 -3.52
N HIS A 164 -14.15 -16.76 -2.95
CA HIS A 164 -14.20 -16.03 -1.68
C HIS A 164 -15.13 -14.82 -1.79
N ILE A 165 -15.02 -14.04 -2.88
CA ILE A 165 -15.86 -12.86 -3.14
C ILE A 165 -17.30 -13.29 -3.38
N ALA A 166 -17.52 -14.33 -4.20
CA ALA A 166 -18.85 -14.87 -4.50
C ALA A 166 -19.58 -15.40 -3.26
N SER A 167 -18.85 -15.93 -2.28
CA SER A 167 -19.38 -16.44 -1.02
C SER A 167 -19.71 -15.38 0.03
N LEU A 168 -19.33 -14.12 -0.20
CA LEU A 168 -19.66 -13.01 0.69
C LEU A 168 -21.17 -12.80 0.77
N THR A 169 -21.65 -12.45 1.94
CA THR A 169 -23.03 -12.08 2.19
C THR A 169 -23.13 -10.64 2.66
N LEU A 170 -24.27 -9.99 2.41
CA LEU A 170 -24.52 -8.62 2.84
C LEU A 170 -24.38 -8.47 4.37
N ASP A 171 -24.79 -9.46 5.13
CA ASP A 171 -24.68 -9.43 6.60
C ASP A 171 -23.22 -9.48 7.07
N ARG A 172 -22.36 -10.20 6.36
CA ARG A 172 -20.91 -10.17 6.64
C ARG A 172 -20.31 -8.80 6.34
N VAL A 173 -20.71 -8.18 5.23
CA VAL A 173 -20.26 -6.83 4.87
C VAL A 173 -20.69 -5.83 5.94
N ARG A 174 -21.95 -5.85 6.39
CA ARG A 174 -22.46 -5.01 7.46
C ARG A 174 -21.70 -5.24 8.77
N THR A 175 -21.46 -6.49 9.13
CA THR A 175 -20.71 -6.84 10.35
C THR A 175 -19.28 -6.32 10.28
N PHE A 176 -18.60 -6.48 9.13
CA PHE A 176 -17.25 -5.99 8.93
C PHE A 176 -17.19 -4.45 8.98
N PHE A 177 -18.16 -3.78 8.37
CA PHE A 177 -18.28 -2.33 8.42
C PHE A 177 -18.43 -1.82 9.86
N HIS A 178 -19.44 -2.29 10.60
CA HIS A 178 -19.69 -1.82 11.96
C HIS A 178 -18.54 -2.12 12.93
N ALA A 179 -17.78 -3.18 12.68
CA ALA A 179 -16.63 -3.51 13.50
C ALA A 179 -15.41 -2.63 13.25
N ASN A 180 -15.25 -2.08 12.02
CA ASN A 180 -13.97 -1.53 11.58
C ASN A 180 -14.03 -0.06 11.12
N TYR A 181 -15.16 0.42 10.59
CA TYR A 181 -15.27 1.79 10.04
C TYR A 181 -15.88 2.74 11.07
N THR A 182 -15.12 3.02 12.12
CA THR A 182 -15.53 3.82 13.26
C THR A 182 -14.61 5.01 13.48
N PRO A 183 -15.08 6.10 14.12
CA PRO A 183 -14.29 7.32 14.32
C PRO A 183 -12.92 7.08 14.98
N ASP A 184 -12.85 6.24 16.00
CA ASP A 184 -11.62 5.96 16.75
C ASP A 184 -10.59 5.11 15.95
N ARG A 185 -11.01 4.57 14.81
CA ARG A 185 -10.14 3.88 13.84
C ARG A 185 -9.80 4.73 12.62
N ALA A 186 -10.27 5.98 12.59
CA ALA A 186 -10.09 6.87 11.46
C ALA A 186 -9.17 8.06 11.77
N VAL A 187 -8.61 8.61 10.71
CA VAL A 187 -7.94 9.92 10.70
C VAL A 187 -8.57 10.75 9.58
N LEU A 188 -9.13 11.89 9.95
CA LEU A 188 -9.60 12.91 9.03
C LEU A 188 -8.45 13.88 8.77
N SER A 189 -7.89 13.86 7.59
CA SER A 189 -6.80 14.76 7.18
C SER A 189 -7.28 15.77 6.17
N VAL A 190 -7.00 17.04 6.42
CA VAL A 190 -7.39 18.15 5.55
C VAL A 190 -6.16 18.97 5.17
N ALA A 191 -5.95 19.21 3.88
CA ALA A 191 -4.89 20.08 3.41
C ALA A 191 -5.42 21.08 2.38
N GLY A 192 -5.10 22.36 2.55
CA GLY A 192 -5.52 23.41 1.61
C GLY A 192 -5.86 24.74 2.28
N ASN A 193 -6.66 25.54 1.59
CA ASN A 193 -6.95 26.91 2.01
C ASN A 193 -8.12 27.00 3.00
N ILE A 194 -7.91 26.53 4.19
CA ILE A 194 -8.87 26.60 5.30
C ILE A 194 -8.15 26.77 6.62
N ALA A 195 -8.78 27.44 7.59
CA ALA A 195 -8.24 27.58 8.94
C ALA A 195 -8.47 26.28 9.75
N PHE A 196 -7.53 25.94 10.63
CA PHE A 196 -7.62 24.73 11.47
C PHE A 196 -8.85 24.72 12.36
N GLU A 197 -9.19 25.87 12.95
CA GLU A 197 -10.34 26.04 13.83
C GLU A 197 -11.64 25.70 13.09
N ARG A 198 -11.75 26.11 11.82
CA ARG A 198 -12.90 25.79 10.99
C ARG A 198 -12.99 24.31 10.66
N VAL A 199 -11.86 23.65 10.42
CA VAL A 199 -11.81 22.18 10.22
C VAL A 199 -12.30 21.44 11.46
N VAL A 200 -11.87 21.86 12.66
CA VAL A 200 -12.31 21.25 13.92
C VAL A 200 -13.81 21.48 14.15
N GLU A 201 -14.30 22.70 13.93
CA GLU A 201 -15.72 23.04 14.05
C GLU A 201 -16.59 22.17 13.14
N LEU A 202 -16.20 22.04 11.86
CA LEU A 202 -16.92 21.20 10.90
C LEU A 202 -16.84 19.71 11.27
N ALA A 203 -15.68 19.24 11.73
CA ALA A 203 -15.52 17.88 12.16
C ALA A 203 -16.42 17.56 13.39
N ASP A 204 -16.46 18.43 14.37
CA ASP A 204 -17.34 18.27 15.53
C ASP A 204 -18.82 18.28 15.13
N LYS A 205 -19.23 19.25 14.28
CA LYS A 205 -20.59 19.35 13.77
C LYS A 205 -21.07 18.09 13.08
N TRP A 206 -20.26 17.50 12.19
CA TRP A 206 -20.67 16.42 11.31
C TRP A 206 -20.33 15.02 11.87
N PHE A 207 -19.19 14.86 12.53
CA PHE A 207 -18.71 13.57 13.02
C PHE A 207 -18.87 13.40 14.54
N GLY A 208 -19.03 14.50 15.31
CA GLY A 208 -18.98 14.47 16.77
C GLY A 208 -20.01 13.53 17.41
N ASN A 209 -21.19 13.40 16.82
CA ASN A 209 -22.24 12.51 17.30
C ASN A 209 -22.18 11.06 16.82
N ILE A 210 -21.20 10.72 15.94
CA ILE A 210 -21.03 9.33 15.49
C ILE A 210 -20.43 8.52 16.64
N PRO A 211 -21.05 7.38 17.01
CA PRO A 211 -20.59 6.58 18.14
C PRO A 211 -19.16 6.07 17.93
N ARG A 212 -18.39 6.06 19.03
CA ARG A 212 -17.09 5.40 19.06
C ARG A 212 -17.25 3.89 18.88
N GLY A 213 -16.27 3.25 18.22
CA GLY A 213 -16.21 1.80 18.08
C GLY A 213 -16.05 1.08 19.43
N ASN A 214 -16.66 -0.07 19.56
CA ASN A 214 -16.61 -0.92 20.75
C ASN A 214 -15.97 -2.29 20.51
N VAL A 215 -15.57 -2.59 19.26
CA VAL A 215 -14.94 -3.86 18.89
C VAL A 215 -13.41 -3.74 19.03
N PRO A 216 -12.75 -4.62 19.80
CA PRO A 216 -11.31 -4.63 19.91
C PRO A 216 -10.63 -4.85 18.54
N ARG A 217 -9.44 -4.27 18.36
CA ARG A 217 -8.63 -4.58 17.17
C ARG A 217 -8.21 -6.04 17.18
N ARG A 218 -8.24 -6.66 16.01
CA ARG A 218 -7.76 -8.03 15.83
C ARG A 218 -6.26 -8.11 16.12
N ILE A 219 -5.85 -9.10 16.89
CA ILE A 219 -4.43 -9.45 17.07
C ILE A 219 -4.02 -10.33 15.90
N LEU A 220 -3.05 -9.87 15.12
CA LEU A 220 -2.56 -10.60 13.96
C LEU A 220 -1.51 -11.63 14.38
N PRO A 221 -1.51 -12.84 13.78
CA PRO A 221 -0.47 -13.82 14.04
C PRO A 221 0.86 -13.36 13.47
N ALA A 222 1.95 -13.56 14.20
CA ALA A 222 3.29 -13.29 13.68
C ALA A 222 3.67 -14.36 12.64
N GLU A 223 4.20 -13.91 11.49
CA GLU A 223 4.70 -14.81 10.46
C GLU A 223 6.05 -15.41 10.92
N PRO A 224 6.19 -16.74 10.97
CA PRO A 224 7.48 -17.34 11.28
C PRO A 224 8.47 -17.16 10.14
N LEU A 225 9.72 -16.82 10.46
CA LEU A 225 10.78 -16.75 9.46
C LEU A 225 11.00 -18.11 8.79
N PRO A 226 11.20 -18.16 7.46
CA PRO A 226 11.56 -19.39 6.76
C PRO A 226 12.85 -20.01 7.34
N ARG A 227 12.89 -21.33 7.39
CA ARG A 227 14.07 -22.11 7.83
C ARG A 227 14.83 -22.76 6.67
N ALA A 228 14.28 -22.68 5.48
CA ALA A 228 14.86 -23.17 4.23
C ALA A 228 14.32 -22.36 3.05
N PRO A 229 15.05 -22.27 1.94
CA PRO A 229 14.58 -21.63 0.72
C PRO A 229 13.27 -22.26 0.23
N ARG A 230 12.36 -21.45 -0.25
CA ARG A 230 11.09 -21.90 -0.85
C ARG A 230 11.11 -21.61 -2.34
N ARG A 231 10.55 -22.51 -3.13
CA ARG A 231 10.52 -22.37 -4.60
C ARG A 231 9.15 -22.73 -5.15
N LEU A 232 8.75 -22.02 -6.19
CA LEU A 232 7.52 -22.31 -6.94
C LEU A 232 7.77 -21.98 -8.41
N THR A 233 7.25 -22.84 -9.29
CA THR A 233 7.15 -22.56 -10.73
C THR A 233 5.66 -22.44 -11.08
N VAL A 234 5.31 -21.35 -11.74
CA VAL A 234 3.97 -21.09 -12.29
C VAL A 234 4.08 -21.04 -13.80
N ASN A 235 3.15 -21.71 -14.49
CA ASN A 235 3.02 -21.61 -15.94
C ASN A 235 1.79 -20.74 -16.25
N GLY A 236 1.97 -19.73 -17.07
CA GLY A 236 0.92 -18.82 -17.48
C GLY A 236 0.75 -18.79 -18.99
N ALA A 237 -0.50 -18.62 -19.45
CA ALA A 237 -0.85 -18.69 -20.86
C ALA A 237 -0.55 -17.41 -21.67
N ASN A 238 -0.33 -16.29 -20.98
CA ASN A 238 -0.24 -14.97 -21.61
C ASN A 238 1.12 -14.28 -21.39
N GLU A 239 2.13 -14.99 -20.91
CA GLU A 239 3.42 -14.43 -20.57
C GLU A 239 4.29 -14.26 -21.80
N PRO A 240 4.80 -13.03 -22.06
CA PRO A 240 5.66 -12.82 -23.21
C PRO A 240 7.08 -13.39 -23.02
N GLN A 241 7.51 -13.53 -21.78
CA GLN A 241 8.86 -13.99 -21.41
C GLN A 241 8.83 -14.72 -20.07
N THR A 242 9.82 -15.58 -19.81
CA THR A 242 10.01 -16.14 -18.48
C THR A 242 10.45 -15.03 -17.52
N SER A 243 9.82 -14.96 -16.35
CA SER A 243 10.29 -14.07 -15.28
C SER A 243 10.77 -14.88 -14.07
N ILE A 244 11.70 -14.27 -13.34
CA ILE A 244 12.17 -14.78 -12.06
C ILE A 244 12.02 -13.70 -11.00
N THR A 245 11.49 -14.08 -9.85
CA THR A 245 11.39 -13.20 -8.67
C THR A 245 12.00 -13.91 -7.48
N ILE A 246 12.93 -13.24 -6.78
CA ILE A 246 13.50 -13.71 -5.53
C ILE A 246 13.14 -12.70 -4.44
N ALA A 247 12.49 -13.16 -3.39
CA ALA A 247 12.05 -12.32 -2.29
C ALA A 247 12.57 -12.81 -0.93
N TYR A 248 12.72 -11.89 0.00
CA TYR A 248 13.16 -12.14 1.36
C TYR A 248 12.25 -11.41 2.35
N PRO A 249 11.83 -12.04 3.46
CA PRO A 249 11.09 -11.34 4.50
C PRO A 249 11.87 -10.16 5.05
N MET A 250 11.19 -9.04 5.30
CA MET A 250 11.77 -7.85 5.89
C MET A 250 10.92 -7.31 7.05
N MET A 251 11.50 -6.40 7.82
CA MET A 251 10.85 -5.74 8.93
C MET A 251 9.68 -4.84 8.49
N ALA A 252 8.79 -4.54 9.43
CA ALA A 252 7.68 -3.60 9.25
C ALA A 252 8.18 -2.15 9.12
N HIS A 253 7.33 -1.29 8.55
CA HIS A 253 7.56 0.16 8.52
C HIS A 253 7.78 0.70 9.94
N GLY A 254 8.75 1.61 10.10
CA GLY A 254 9.11 2.20 11.38
C GLY A 254 10.03 1.35 12.26
N CYS A 255 10.32 0.10 11.88
CA CYS A 255 11.33 -0.73 12.55
C CYS A 255 12.74 -0.40 12.05
N GLU A 256 13.73 -0.67 12.90
CA GLU A 256 15.15 -0.53 12.55
C GLU A 256 15.49 -1.32 11.28
N GLY A 257 16.25 -0.70 10.37
CA GLY A 257 16.66 -1.29 9.10
C GLY A 257 15.68 -1.07 7.94
N TYR A 258 14.46 -0.56 8.18
CA TYR A 258 13.48 -0.35 7.11
C TYR A 258 13.99 0.62 6.03
N GLU A 259 14.50 1.79 6.43
CA GLU A 259 15.06 2.79 5.53
C GLU A 259 16.29 2.25 4.77
N ALA A 260 17.09 1.40 5.44
CA ALA A 260 18.23 0.75 4.80
C ALA A 260 17.77 -0.27 3.74
N ALA A 261 16.70 -1.05 4.01
CA ALA A 261 16.13 -1.99 3.05
C ALA A 261 15.58 -1.26 1.81
N ASP A 262 14.91 -0.11 1.97
CA ASP A 262 14.45 0.72 0.86
C ASP A 262 15.62 1.24 0.02
N ILE A 263 16.68 1.77 0.66
CA ILE A 263 17.90 2.25 -0.01
C ILE A 263 18.63 1.12 -0.75
N ILE A 264 18.63 -0.10 -0.23
CA ILE A 264 19.20 -1.28 -0.91
C ILE A 264 18.53 -1.47 -2.29
N THR A 265 17.21 -1.38 -2.38
CA THR A 265 16.51 -1.52 -3.66
C THR A 265 16.82 -0.37 -4.63
N ASP A 266 16.94 0.86 -4.12
CA ASP A 266 17.36 2.01 -4.95
C ASP A 266 18.79 1.83 -5.50
N ILE A 267 19.72 1.29 -4.71
CA ILE A 267 21.09 0.99 -5.17
C ILE A 267 21.09 -0.13 -6.21
N LEU A 268 20.30 -1.19 -5.98
CA LEU A 268 20.21 -2.33 -6.88
C LEU A 268 19.59 -1.95 -8.24
N ALA A 269 18.45 -1.25 -8.26
CA ALA A 269 17.65 -1.15 -9.48
C ALA A 269 17.29 0.27 -9.93
N ALA A 270 17.47 1.30 -9.07
CA ALA A 270 16.91 2.60 -9.40
C ALA A 270 17.76 3.44 -10.37
N GLY A 271 17.31 3.49 -11.63
CA GLY A 271 17.89 4.31 -12.71
C GLY A 271 19.16 3.75 -13.33
N ARG A 272 19.69 4.46 -14.33
CA ARG A 272 20.82 3.97 -15.16
C ARG A 272 22.15 3.76 -14.41
N ALA A 273 22.32 4.39 -13.24
CA ALA A 273 23.51 4.23 -12.40
C ALA A 273 23.34 3.13 -11.34
N SER A 274 22.27 2.37 -11.35
CA SER A 274 22.03 1.23 -10.46
C SER A 274 22.87 0.02 -10.86
N ARG A 275 23.11 -0.88 -9.90
CA ARG A 275 23.91 -2.09 -10.15
C ARG A 275 23.28 -2.97 -11.22
N PHE A 276 21.97 -3.19 -11.17
CA PHE A 276 21.25 -4.02 -12.15
C PHE A 276 21.32 -3.43 -13.55
N HIS A 277 21.05 -2.12 -13.68
CA HIS A 277 21.11 -1.52 -15.00
C HIS A 277 22.51 -1.66 -15.62
N GLN A 278 23.58 -1.39 -14.86
CA GLN A 278 24.93 -1.44 -15.39
C GLN A 278 25.43 -2.87 -15.68
N SER A 279 25.16 -3.80 -14.76
CA SER A 279 25.71 -5.16 -14.87
C SER A 279 24.79 -6.16 -15.56
N LEU A 280 23.47 -6.00 -15.46
CA LEU A 280 22.50 -6.96 -15.99
C LEU A 280 21.88 -6.51 -17.32
N ILE A 281 21.68 -5.20 -17.52
CA ILE A 281 21.01 -4.67 -18.70
C ILE A 281 22.01 -4.10 -19.71
N ALA A 282 22.91 -3.20 -19.30
CA ALA A 282 23.81 -2.52 -20.23
C ALA A 282 24.99 -3.40 -20.69
N GLN A 283 25.48 -4.30 -19.83
CA GLN A 283 26.62 -5.18 -20.10
C GLN A 283 26.24 -6.67 -20.10
N GLY A 284 25.08 -7.01 -19.55
CA GLY A 284 24.58 -8.38 -19.49
C GLY A 284 23.72 -8.72 -20.71
N ASN A 285 23.42 -10.02 -20.82
CA ASN A 285 22.58 -10.57 -21.89
C ASN A 285 21.48 -11.50 -21.36
N VAL A 286 21.40 -11.69 -20.04
CA VAL A 286 20.45 -12.63 -19.41
C VAL A 286 19.08 -12.01 -19.21
N PHE A 287 19.01 -10.69 -19.02
CA PHE A 287 17.77 -9.99 -18.74
C PHE A 287 17.46 -8.88 -19.73
N THR A 288 16.18 -8.76 -20.08
CA THR A 288 15.66 -7.57 -20.77
C THR A 288 15.27 -6.48 -19.78
N GLU A 289 14.81 -6.85 -18.59
CA GLU A 289 14.46 -5.96 -17.49
C GLU A 289 14.90 -6.58 -16.17
N ALA A 290 15.34 -5.76 -15.22
CA ALA A 290 15.64 -6.15 -13.87
C ALA A 290 15.29 -5.03 -12.90
N ASP A 291 14.57 -5.38 -11.84
CA ASP A 291 14.06 -4.43 -10.83
C ASP A 291 14.25 -4.95 -9.41
N ALA A 292 14.19 -4.04 -8.44
CA ALA A 292 14.19 -4.34 -7.01
C ALA A 292 13.23 -3.40 -6.30
N SER A 293 12.44 -3.94 -5.38
CA SER A 293 11.47 -3.17 -4.62
C SER A 293 11.22 -3.76 -3.24
N ILE A 294 10.62 -2.96 -2.36
CA ILE A 294 10.06 -3.43 -1.09
C ILE A 294 8.54 -3.40 -1.14
N LEU A 295 7.91 -4.39 -0.51
CA LEU A 295 6.53 -4.28 -0.07
C LEU A 295 6.55 -4.05 1.45
N GLY A 296 6.63 -2.75 1.81
CA GLY A 296 6.68 -2.31 3.19
C GLY A 296 5.31 -1.87 3.68
N SER A 297 4.91 -2.37 4.83
CA SER A 297 3.59 -2.14 5.43
C SER A 297 3.70 -2.05 6.95
N ASP A 298 2.59 -1.89 7.66
CA ASP A 298 2.53 -1.83 9.13
C ASP A 298 3.02 -3.12 9.80
N GLN A 299 2.96 -4.23 9.07
CA GLN A 299 3.45 -5.54 9.51
C GLN A 299 4.66 -5.94 8.65
N PRO A 300 5.43 -6.97 9.06
CA PRO A 300 6.58 -7.43 8.28
C PRO A 300 6.24 -7.72 6.82
N GLY A 301 6.95 -7.06 5.92
CA GLY A 301 6.81 -7.17 4.49
C GLY A 301 7.90 -8.03 3.86
N TYR A 302 8.29 -7.67 2.65
CA TYR A 302 9.39 -8.33 1.95
C TYR A 302 10.13 -7.37 1.02
N ILE A 303 11.41 -7.66 0.82
CA ILE A 303 12.23 -7.11 -0.25
C ILE A 303 12.28 -8.12 -1.38
N MET A 304 12.15 -7.68 -2.63
CA MET A 304 12.23 -8.56 -3.79
C MET A 304 13.09 -7.98 -4.88
N VAL A 305 13.70 -8.87 -5.66
CA VAL A 305 14.34 -8.60 -6.93
C VAL A 305 13.62 -9.40 -8.01
N ASN A 306 13.42 -8.80 -9.17
CA ASN A 306 12.72 -9.40 -10.29
C ASN A 306 13.52 -9.22 -11.57
N GLY A 307 13.43 -10.19 -12.50
CA GLY A 307 14.02 -10.08 -13.83
C GLY A 307 13.16 -10.75 -14.90
N LEU A 308 13.04 -10.11 -16.07
CA LEU A 308 12.49 -10.71 -17.28
C LEU A 308 13.65 -11.29 -18.08
N ILE A 309 13.61 -12.59 -18.36
CA ILE A 309 14.71 -13.32 -18.98
C ILE A 309 14.71 -13.06 -20.51
N ALA A 310 15.86 -12.72 -21.07
CA ALA A 310 16.03 -12.50 -22.49
C ALA A 310 15.74 -13.79 -23.28
N PRO A 311 15.16 -13.72 -24.49
CA PRO A 311 14.96 -14.90 -25.32
C PRO A 311 16.27 -15.47 -25.82
N GLY A 312 16.30 -16.79 -26.11
CA GLY A 312 17.46 -17.48 -26.71
C GLY A 312 18.58 -17.81 -25.71
N ILE A 313 18.31 -17.81 -24.43
CA ILE A 313 19.27 -18.21 -23.38
C ILE A 313 19.13 -19.73 -23.13
N ASP A 314 20.26 -20.44 -23.08
CA ASP A 314 20.30 -21.85 -22.68
C ASP A 314 20.11 -21.97 -21.16
N ASN A 315 19.28 -22.91 -20.69
CA ASN A 315 18.95 -23.06 -19.28
C ASN A 315 18.58 -21.72 -18.60
N PRO A 316 17.59 -20.98 -19.15
CA PRO A 316 17.40 -19.55 -18.86
C PRO A 316 17.14 -19.29 -17.38
N GLU A 317 16.43 -20.16 -16.70
CA GLU A 317 16.06 -19.97 -15.29
C GLU A 317 17.23 -20.13 -14.36
N GLU A 318 18.07 -21.17 -14.59
CA GLU A 318 19.24 -21.42 -13.77
C GLU A 318 20.25 -20.26 -13.91
N GLN A 319 20.52 -19.84 -15.14
CA GLN A 319 21.40 -18.70 -15.39
C GLN A 319 20.85 -17.40 -14.79
N ALA A 320 19.56 -17.14 -14.93
CA ALA A 320 18.93 -15.95 -14.36
C ALA A 320 18.99 -15.95 -12.82
N GLU A 321 18.66 -17.08 -12.20
CA GLU A 321 18.72 -17.20 -10.74
C GLU A 321 20.16 -17.01 -10.22
N GLN A 322 21.12 -17.68 -10.82
CA GLN A 322 22.54 -17.55 -10.45
C GLN A 322 23.02 -16.11 -10.64
N THR A 323 22.63 -15.46 -11.72
CA THR A 323 23.02 -14.07 -12.02
C THR A 323 22.44 -13.09 -10.99
N LEU A 324 21.16 -13.22 -10.62
CA LEU A 324 20.56 -12.37 -9.58
C LEU A 324 21.20 -12.65 -8.20
N LEU A 325 21.36 -13.92 -7.83
CA LEU A 325 22.00 -14.30 -6.59
C LEU A 325 23.45 -13.79 -6.50
N GLN A 326 24.19 -13.81 -7.60
CA GLN A 326 25.52 -13.24 -7.64
C GLN A 326 25.54 -11.72 -7.40
N GLN A 327 24.56 -10.97 -7.94
CA GLN A 327 24.45 -9.54 -7.66
C GLN A 327 24.11 -9.28 -6.17
N LEU A 328 23.24 -10.10 -5.58
CA LEU A 328 22.91 -10.00 -4.17
C LEU A 328 24.10 -10.38 -3.28
N SER A 329 24.87 -11.42 -3.66
CA SER A 329 26.11 -11.82 -2.96
C SER A 329 27.14 -10.70 -2.99
N ARG A 330 27.40 -10.10 -4.16
CA ARG A 330 28.29 -8.94 -4.26
C ARG A 330 27.86 -7.78 -3.36
N LEU A 331 26.56 -7.55 -3.22
CA LEU A 331 26.06 -6.53 -2.29
C LEU A 331 26.37 -6.87 -0.83
N THR A 332 26.22 -8.13 -0.42
CA THR A 332 26.47 -8.56 0.95
C THR A 332 27.96 -8.69 1.28
N ASP A 333 28.79 -9.12 0.32
CA ASP A 333 30.20 -9.41 0.51
C ASP A 333 31.07 -8.16 0.35
N ASP A 334 30.90 -7.44 -0.75
CA ASP A 334 31.69 -6.23 -1.09
C ASP A 334 31.09 -4.98 -0.40
N GLY A 335 29.81 -5.03 -0.04
CA GLY A 335 29.06 -3.90 0.49
C GLY A 335 28.70 -2.84 -0.53
N ILE A 336 28.21 -1.69 -0.03
CA ILE A 336 27.92 -0.51 -0.83
C ILE A 336 29.03 0.53 -0.67
N THR A 337 29.16 1.41 -1.66
CA THR A 337 30.10 2.55 -1.60
C THR A 337 29.41 3.78 -0.98
N PRO A 338 30.17 4.74 -0.38
CA PRO A 338 29.63 6.00 0.07
C PRO A 338 28.92 6.78 -1.05
N HIS A 339 29.40 6.68 -2.28
CA HIS A 339 28.79 7.34 -3.44
C HIS A 339 27.42 6.73 -3.80
N GLU A 340 27.26 5.41 -3.74
CA GLU A 340 25.97 4.75 -3.96
C GLU A 340 24.96 5.17 -2.90
N LEU A 341 25.37 5.20 -1.63
CA LEU A 341 24.51 5.65 -0.53
C LEU A 341 24.05 7.10 -0.73
N GLN A 342 25.00 8.01 -0.98
CA GLN A 342 24.68 9.43 -1.19
C GLN A 342 23.72 9.62 -2.37
N ARG A 343 23.93 8.93 -3.48
CA ARG A 343 23.06 9.00 -4.65
C ARG A 343 21.65 8.50 -4.32
N ALA A 344 21.52 7.36 -3.64
CA ALA A 344 20.23 6.78 -3.29
C ALA A 344 19.46 7.68 -2.28
N VAL A 345 20.12 8.22 -1.28
CA VAL A 345 19.53 9.17 -0.33
C VAL A 345 19.06 10.46 -1.05
N ASN A 346 19.87 11.04 -1.91
CA ASN A 346 19.49 12.23 -2.67
C ASN A 346 18.29 11.97 -3.59
N ARG A 347 18.23 10.79 -4.21
CA ARG A 347 17.10 10.35 -5.05
C ARG A 347 15.84 10.20 -4.20
N PHE A 348 15.93 9.52 -3.05
CA PHE A 348 14.84 9.38 -2.12
C PHE A 348 14.28 10.74 -1.70
N GLU A 349 15.14 11.68 -1.27
CA GLU A 349 14.71 13.01 -0.85
C GLU A 349 14.00 13.78 -1.96
N SER A 350 14.53 13.74 -3.18
CA SER A 350 13.89 14.38 -4.33
C SER A 350 12.50 13.78 -4.56
N ARG A 351 12.40 12.46 -4.66
CA ARG A 351 11.13 11.74 -4.85
C ARG A 351 10.13 12.04 -3.72
N PHE A 352 10.60 12.00 -2.47
CA PHE A 352 9.78 12.29 -1.31
C PHE A 352 9.21 13.72 -1.32
N ARG A 353 10.01 14.71 -1.68
CA ARG A 353 9.56 16.11 -1.80
C ARG A 353 8.55 16.28 -2.94
N TYR A 354 8.86 15.76 -4.13
CA TYR A 354 7.94 15.83 -5.28
C TYR A 354 6.62 15.13 -5.01
N SER A 355 6.64 13.96 -4.36
CA SER A 355 5.42 13.21 -4.03
C SER A 355 4.50 13.94 -3.03
N LYS A 356 4.96 15.01 -2.37
CA LYS A 356 4.19 15.84 -1.42
C LYS A 356 3.92 17.26 -1.93
N ALA A 357 4.06 17.50 -3.25
CA ALA A 357 3.85 18.84 -3.80
C ALA A 357 2.37 19.26 -3.76
N GLY A 358 1.46 18.36 -4.15
CA GLY A 358 0.01 18.63 -4.18
C GLY A 358 -0.66 18.51 -2.81
N ILE A 359 -1.79 19.22 -2.63
CA ILE A 359 -2.56 19.21 -1.37
C ILE A 359 -3.11 17.81 -1.03
N LEU A 360 -3.62 17.06 -2.01
CA LEU A 360 -4.11 15.70 -1.78
C LEU A 360 -3.00 14.79 -1.27
N ALA A 361 -1.83 14.82 -1.90
CA ALA A 361 -0.70 14.01 -1.48
C ALA A 361 -0.19 14.40 -0.07
N LYS A 362 -0.32 15.69 0.31
CA LYS A 362 -0.05 16.13 1.68
C LYS A 362 -1.09 15.59 2.66
N ALA A 363 -2.39 15.68 2.32
CA ALA A 363 -3.47 15.16 3.15
C ALA A 363 -3.28 13.65 3.42
N GLN A 364 -3.10 12.85 2.38
CA GLN A 364 -2.88 11.40 2.49
C GLN A 364 -1.62 11.05 3.29
N ALA A 365 -0.53 11.77 3.06
CA ALA A 365 0.71 11.53 3.78
C ALA A 365 0.60 11.88 5.28
N LEU A 366 -0.14 12.94 5.62
CA LEU A 366 -0.42 13.32 6.99
C LEU A 366 -1.37 12.33 7.68
N ALA A 367 -2.42 11.87 6.98
CA ALA A 367 -3.32 10.84 7.49
C ALA A 367 -2.56 9.56 7.83
N LYS A 368 -1.70 9.08 6.92
CA LYS A 368 -0.87 7.90 7.14
C LYS A 368 0.11 8.09 8.29
N ALA A 369 0.81 9.24 8.34
CA ALA A 369 1.75 9.55 9.42
C ALA A 369 1.05 9.58 10.79
N ALA A 370 -0.13 10.21 10.89
CA ALA A 370 -0.91 10.24 12.12
C ALA A 370 -1.46 8.85 12.48
N MET A 371 -1.88 8.04 11.50
CA MET A 371 -2.35 6.66 11.73
C MET A 371 -1.24 5.78 12.29
N GLN A 372 -0.05 5.89 11.76
CA GLN A 372 1.14 5.10 12.15
C GLN A 372 1.95 5.73 13.31
N GLY A 373 1.60 6.93 13.75
CA GLY A 373 2.22 7.58 14.92
C GLY A 373 3.64 8.10 14.72
N TYR A 374 4.00 8.56 13.51
CA TYR A 374 5.29 9.17 13.25
C TYR A 374 5.19 10.61 12.72
N ASP A 375 6.27 11.39 12.92
CA ASP A 375 6.38 12.72 12.30
C ASP A 375 6.84 12.60 10.84
N ILE A 376 6.03 13.05 9.91
CA ILE A 376 6.34 13.07 8.48
C ILE A 376 7.62 13.84 8.15
N ASN A 377 7.94 14.86 8.93
CA ASN A 377 9.14 15.67 8.73
C ASN A 377 10.42 14.96 9.18
N SER A 378 10.32 13.93 10.03
CA SER A 378 11.46 13.13 10.47
C SER A 378 11.96 12.16 9.40
N VAL A 379 11.13 11.82 8.39
CA VAL A 379 11.44 10.79 7.40
C VAL A 379 12.75 11.07 6.67
N THR A 380 12.93 12.26 6.10
CA THR A 380 14.18 12.60 5.39
C THR A 380 15.41 12.58 6.30
N ALA A 381 15.26 12.94 7.57
CA ALA A 381 16.35 12.88 8.53
C ALA A 381 16.80 11.44 8.81
N ARG A 382 15.86 10.48 8.89
CA ARG A 382 16.17 9.06 9.07
C ARG A 382 16.98 8.51 7.90
N TYR A 383 16.61 8.84 6.65
CA TYR A 383 17.38 8.42 5.47
C TYR A 383 18.77 9.08 5.42
N ARG A 384 18.91 10.34 5.82
CA ARG A 384 20.22 11.02 5.90
C ARG A 384 21.14 10.46 6.98
N ALA A 385 20.56 9.89 8.04
CA ALA A 385 21.31 9.29 9.13
C ALA A 385 21.87 7.91 8.80
N LEU A 386 21.49 7.32 7.65
CA LEU A 386 22.02 6.04 7.21
C LEU A 386 23.53 6.12 6.96
N THR A 387 24.24 5.10 7.44
CA THR A 387 25.66 4.90 7.18
C THR A 387 25.88 3.69 6.27
N VAL A 388 27.02 3.63 5.61
CA VAL A 388 27.43 2.46 4.80
C VAL A 388 27.39 1.20 5.65
N ASP A 389 27.90 1.23 6.85
CA ASP A 389 27.93 0.08 7.76
C ASP A 389 26.52 -0.40 8.13
N HIS A 390 25.60 0.53 8.39
CA HIS A 390 24.21 0.19 8.71
C HIS A 390 23.52 -0.48 7.51
N VAL A 391 23.66 0.06 6.29
CA VAL A 391 23.10 -0.53 5.08
C VAL A 391 23.69 -1.90 4.79
N ASN A 392 25.02 -2.05 4.92
CA ASN A 392 25.70 -3.33 4.73
C ASN A 392 25.27 -4.39 5.78
N ALA A 393 25.12 -3.99 7.03
CA ALA A 393 24.63 -4.89 8.08
C ALA A 393 23.20 -5.36 7.80
N THR A 394 22.33 -4.43 7.37
CA THR A 394 20.96 -4.72 6.99
C THR A 394 20.89 -5.65 5.77
N ALA A 395 21.72 -5.41 4.74
CA ALA A 395 21.78 -6.29 3.56
C ALA A 395 22.14 -7.73 3.96
N ARG A 396 23.17 -7.92 4.77
CA ARG A 396 23.58 -9.25 5.27
C ARG A 396 22.52 -9.93 6.13
N ALA A 397 21.75 -9.15 6.90
CA ALA A 397 20.68 -9.69 7.75
C ALA A 397 19.44 -10.13 6.95
N LEU A 398 19.11 -9.40 5.88
CA LEU A 398 17.92 -9.62 5.06
C LEU A 398 18.15 -10.67 3.95
N LEU A 399 19.22 -10.51 3.17
CA LEU A 399 19.43 -11.26 1.92
C LEU A 399 20.07 -12.64 2.19
N ARG A 400 19.52 -13.36 3.16
CA ARG A 400 20.00 -14.68 3.55
C ARG A 400 19.43 -15.76 2.64
N PRO A 401 20.27 -16.59 1.99
CA PRO A 401 19.80 -17.63 1.08
C PRO A 401 18.81 -18.62 1.71
N ASP A 402 18.97 -18.95 3.00
CA ASP A 402 18.08 -19.85 3.74
C ASP A 402 16.68 -19.28 3.99
N ARG A 403 16.45 -17.99 3.73
CA ARG A 403 15.16 -17.30 3.90
C ARG A 403 14.52 -16.86 2.59
N SER A 404 15.12 -17.22 1.45
CA SER A 404 14.63 -16.80 0.14
C SER A 404 13.36 -17.52 -0.27
N ALA A 405 12.53 -16.81 -1.03
CA ALA A 405 11.39 -17.34 -1.78
C ALA A 405 11.61 -17.04 -3.26
N THR A 406 11.83 -18.07 -4.08
CA THR A 406 12.06 -17.93 -5.52
C THR A 406 10.82 -18.39 -6.30
N LEU A 407 10.32 -17.52 -7.16
CA LEU A 407 9.21 -17.77 -8.06
C LEU A 407 9.70 -17.70 -9.51
N HIS A 408 9.55 -18.79 -10.25
CA HIS A 408 9.70 -18.83 -11.70
C HIS A 408 8.33 -18.74 -12.36
N TYR A 409 8.15 -17.82 -13.29
CA TYR A 409 6.90 -17.66 -14.02
C TYR A 409 7.18 -17.86 -15.51
N ARG A 410 6.64 -18.94 -16.09
CA ARG A 410 6.94 -19.41 -17.44
C ARG A 410 5.79 -19.16 -18.40
N PRO A 411 6.04 -18.81 -19.66
CA PRO A 411 5.09 -19.00 -20.74
C PRO A 411 4.71 -20.48 -20.88
N THR A 412 3.44 -20.77 -21.19
CA THR A 412 2.96 -22.13 -21.54
C THR A 412 3.10 -22.40 -23.01
#